data_ff22ab00d7d309cd04ef386dac93ae81
#
_entry.id   ff22ab00d7d309cd04ef386dac93ae81
#
_cell.length_a   1.000
_cell.length_b   1.000
_cell.length_c   1.000
_cell.angle_alpha   90.00
_cell.angle_beta   90.00
_cell.angle_gamma   90.00
#
_symmetry.space_group_name_H-M   'P 1'
#
loop_
_entity.id
_entity.type
_entity.pdbx_description
1 polymer ?
#
loop_
_entity_poly.entity_id
_entity_poly.type
_entity_poly.pdbx_seq_one_letter_code
_entity_poly.pdbx_strand_id
1 'polypeptide(L)'
;MCFFRPIPKEKGIKGAIGAESEAVIAAALIQAGYTVLTPNGYMHRYDLVIEDANGEFWKIQCKTAWLSKDGATLRFNGYSLLMKGQKGRSQSKRMSYENDVDYFSVYSRDTRKVYLLPITHVKNTENCLRLIPTGNNQEKNVRYAAEYEL
;
A
#
# COMPACT_ATOMS: atom_id res chain seq x y z
N MET A 1 -10.58 -20.05 -24.59
CA MET A 1 -11.29 -20.91 -23.61
C MET A 1 -10.36 -21.16 -22.43
N CYS A 2 -10.78 -20.80 -21.23
CA CYS A 2 -9.97 -21.02 -20.03
C CYS A 2 -10.25 -22.44 -19.50
N PHE A 3 -9.28 -23.34 -19.56
CA PHE A 3 -9.42 -24.72 -19.12
C PHE A 3 -9.43 -24.89 -17.60
N PHE A 4 -9.02 -23.84 -16.86
CA PHE A 4 -8.94 -23.87 -15.40
C PHE A 4 -9.98 -22.95 -14.80
N ARG A 5 -10.70 -23.45 -13.80
CA ARG A 5 -11.63 -22.61 -13.01
C ARG A 5 -10.85 -21.84 -11.98
N PRO A 6 -11.06 -20.51 -11.85
CA PRO A 6 -10.46 -19.76 -10.76
C PRO A 6 -10.95 -20.26 -9.42
N ILE A 7 -10.11 -20.16 -8.39
CA ILE A 7 -10.48 -20.51 -7.02
C ILE A 7 -11.61 -19.57 -6.56
N PRO A 8 -12.72 -20.08 -6.01
CA PRO A 8 -13.80 -19.23 -5.51
C PRO A 8 -13.31 -18.25 -4.46
N LYS A 9 -13.67 -16.96 -4.61
CA LYS A 9 -13.20 -15.87 -3.76
C LYS A 9 -13.76 -15.87 -2.32
N GLU A 10 -14.59 -16.85 -1.96
CA GLU A 10 -15.32 -16.89 -0.68
C GLU A 10 -14.47 -17.18 0.56
N LYS A 11 -13.28 -17.76 0.39
CA LYS A 11 -12.35 -18.04 1.49
C LYS A 11 -11.04 -17.27 1.28
N GLY A 12 -10.71 -16.37 2.21
CA GLY A 12 -9.41 -15.66 2.19
C GLY A 12 -9.38 -14.34 1.41
N ILE A 13 -10.52 -13.68 1.24
CA ILE A 13 -10.67 -12.44 0.45
C ILE A 13 -9.62 -11.37 0.82
N LYS A 14 -9.34 -11.16 2.11
CA LYS A 14 -8.38 -10.14 2.55
C LYS A 14 -6.94 -10.46 2.10
N GLY A 15 -6.52 -11.70 2.22
CA GLY A 15 -5.20 -12.15 1.77
C GLY A 15 -5.06 -12.06 0.24
N ALA A 16 -6.11 -12.44 -0.49
CA ALA A 16 -6.12 -12.35 -1.95
C ALA A 16 -6.05 -10.91 -2.47
N ILE A 17 -6.69 -9.95 -1.78
CA ILE A 17 -6.62 -8.51 -2.12
C ILE A 17 -5.20 -7.98 -1.88
N GLY A 18 -4.56 -8.36 -0.77
CA GLY A 18 -3.18 -7.98 -0.49
C GLY A 18 -2.23 -8.49 -1.56
N ALA A 19 -2.30 -9.78 -1.89
CA ALA A 19 -1.47 -10.40 -2.92
C ALA A 19 -1.70 -9.77 -4.32
N GLU A 20 -2.96 -9.45 -4.69
CA GLU A 20 -3.25 -8.71 -5.91
C GLU A 20 -2.57 -7.34 -5.91
N SER A 21 -2.67 -6.60 -4.81
CA SER A 21 -2.06 -5.28 -4.69
C SER A 21 -0.54 -5.33 -4.82
N GLU A 22 0.12 -6.28 -4.16
CA GLU A 22 1.57 -6.48 -4.28
C GLU A 22 1.99 -6.79 -5.72
N ALA A 23 1.27 -7.67 -6.41
CA ALA A 23 1.56 -8.03 -7.79
C ALA A 23 1.38 -6.85 -8.75
N VAL A 24 0.30 -6.06 -8.60
CA VAL A 24 0.06 -4.86 -9.42
C VAL A 24 1.12 -3.79 -9.14
N ILE A 25 1.46 -3.57 -7.89
CA ILE A 25 2.51 -2.63 -7.49
C ILE A 25 3.86 -3.03 -8.09
N ALA A 26 4.25 -4.29 -7.99
CA ALA A 26 5.51 -4.77 -8.57
C ALA A 26 5.53 -4.53 -10.09
N ALA A 27 4.45 -4.85 -10.79
CA ALA A 27 4.34 -4.60 -12.24
C ALA A 27 4.43 -3.11 -12.58
N ALA A 28 3.76 -2.23 -11.82
CA ALA A 28 3.81 -0.78 -12.04
C ALA A 28 5.21 -0.21 -11.82
N LEU A 29 5.92 -0.66 -10.78
CA LEU A 29 7.30 -0.25 -10.50
C LEU A 29 8.26 -0.68 -11.62
N ILE A 30 8.09 -1.91 -12.16
CA ILE A 30 8.87 -2.38 -13.31
C ILE A 30 8.58 -1.52 -14.55
N GLN A 31 7.31 -1.20 -14.82
CA GLN A 31 6.92 -0.34 -15.93
C GLN A 31 7.47 1.09 -15.79
N ALA A 32 7.61 1.58 -14.56
CA ALA A 32 8.22 2.87 -14.24
C ALA A 32 9.76 2.86 -14.39
N GLY A 33 10.38 1.70 -14.65
CA GLY A 33 11.80 1.56 -14.93
C GLY A 33 12.66 1.15 -13.73
N TYR A 34 12.07 0.76 -12.60
CA TYR A 34 12.81 0.23 -11.45
C TYR A 34 13.12 -1.26 -11.63
N THR A 35 14.26 -1.70 -11.10
CA THR A 35 14.49 -3.12 -10.84
C THR A 35 13.76 -3.49 -9.54
N VAL A 36 12.90 -4.50 -9.58
CA VAL A 36 12.12 -4.92 -8.41
C VAL A 36 12.66 -6.24 -7.88
N LEU A 37 12.97 -6.26 -6.58
CA LEU A 37 13.43 -7.43 -5.85
C LEU A 37 12.40 -7.83 -4.79
N THR A 38 12.17 -9.12 -4.65
CA THR A 38 11.28 -9.68 -3.63
C THR A 38 12.13 -10.36 -2.55
N PRO A 39 11.93 -10.03 -1.26
CA PRO A 39 12.65 -10.68 -0.19
C PRO A 39 12.24 -12.16 -0.08
N ASN A 40 13.20 -13.02 0.24
CA ASN A 40 12.91 -14.43 0.51
C ASN A 40 12.46 -14.59 1.97
N GLY A 41 11.27 -15.16 2.18
CA GLY A 41 10.69 -15.39 3.51
C GLY A 41 9.78 -14.25 3.99
N TYR A 42 9.28 -14.37 5.24
CA TYR A 42 8.24 -13.48 5.81
C TYR A 42 8.67 -12.77 7.09
N MET A 43 9.97 -12.74 7.39
CA MET A 43 10.50 -12.06 8.58
C MET A 43 10.75 -10.57 8.35
N HIS A 44 10.54 -10.10 7.11
CA HIS A 44 10.78 -8.72 6.73
C HIS A 44 9.56 -7.83 7.00
N ARG A 45 9.85 -6.57 7.33
CA ARG A 45 8.84 -5.54 7.52
C ARG A 45 8.59 -4.70 6.26
N TYR A 46 9.10 -5.17 5.12
CA TYR A 46 8.89 -4.61 3.79
C TYR A 46 8.50 -5.72 2.82
N ASP A 47 7.77 -5.39 1.78
CA ASP A 47 7.24 -6.36 0.82
C ASP A 47 8.13 -6.46 -0.42
N LEU A 48 8.73 -5.34 -0.84
CA LEU A 48 9.59 -5.25 -2.02
C LEU A 48 10.81 -4.38 -1.73
N VAL A 49 11.84 -4.54 -2.56
CA VAL A 49 12.96 -3.61 -2.68
C VAL A 49 13.04 -3.15 -4.12
N ILE A 50 13.22 -1.87 -4.36
CA ILE A 50 13.50 -1.34 -5.70
C ILE A 50 14.95 -0.85 -5.76
N GLU A 51 15.57 -1.02 -6.92
CA GLU A 51 16.83 -0.39 -7.30
C GLU A 51 16.51 0.70 -8.32
N ASP A 52 17.00 1.91 -8.07
CA ASP A 52 16.83 3.05 -8.95
C ASP A 52 17.95 3.17 -9.99
N ALA A 53 17.87 4.18 -10.86
CA ALA A 53 18.83 4.39 -11.93
C ALA A 53 20.26 4.72 -11.43
N ASN A 54 20.43 5.08 -10.15
CA ASN A 54 21.73 5.36 -9.52
C ASN A 54 22.32 4.12 -8.84
N GLY A 55 21.58 3.00 -8.82
CA GLY A 55 21.94 1.77 -8.09
C GLY A 55 21.62 1.84 -6.60
N GLU A 56 20.81 2.80 -6.16
CA GLU A 56 20.33 2.90 -4.78
C GLU A 56 19.14 1.97 -4.54
N PHE A 57 19.12 1.34 -3.34
CA PHE A 57 18.09 0.38 -2.96
C PHE A 57 17.11 1.00 -1.95
N TRP A 58 15.81 0.86 -2.22
CA TRP A 58 14.74 1.42 -1.40
C TRP A 58 13.76 0.33 -0.99
N LYS A 59 13.49 0.23 0.31
CA LYS A 59 12.53 -0.73 0.88
C LYS A 59 11.11 -0.20 0.74
N ILE A 60 10.23 -1.01 0.19
CA ILE A 60 8.84 -0.66 -0.13
C ILE A 60 7.87 -1.49 0.70
N GLN A 61 6.92 -0.84 1.35
CA GLN A 61 5.74 -1.47 1.92
C GLN A 61 4.56 -1.32 0.96
N CYS A 62 3.95 -2.42 0.59
CA CYS A 62 2.76 -2.43 -0.26
C CYS A 62 1.48 -2.30 0.57
N LYS A 63 0.53 -1.50 0.09
CA LYS A 63 -0.79 -1.34 0.72
C LYS A 63 -1.89 -1.28 -0.33
N THR A 64 -3.08 -1.72 0.07
CA THR A 64 -4.31 -1.49 -0.70
C THR A 64 -5.01 -0.26 -0.16
N ALA A 65 -5.37 0.67 -1.05
CA ALA A 65 -6.25 1.78 -0.71
C ALA A 65 -7.70 1.46 -1.06
N TRP A 66 -8.61 2.06 -0.33
CA TRP A 66 -10.04 2.05 -0.59
C TRP A 66 -10.55 3.47 -0.82
N LEU A 67 -11.54 3.58 -1.68
CA LEU A 67 -12.18 4.85 -1.99
C LEU A 67 -13.15 5.23 -0.86
N SER A 68 -13.14 6.49 -0.44
CA SER A 68 -14.14 7.02 0.49
C SER A 68 -15.54 7.01 -0.14
N LYS A 69 -16.59 6.99 0.68
CA LYS A 69 -17.99 6.92 0.21
C LYS A 69 -18.38 8.06 -0.71
N ASP A 70 -17.81 9.25 -0.51
CA ASP A 70 -18.02 10.44 -1.33
C ASP A 70 -17.16 10.47 -2.60
N GLY A 71 -16.30 9.47 -2.82
CA GLY A 71 -15.40 9.39 -3.97
C GLY A 71 -14.27 10.41 -3.98
N ALA A 72 -14.10 11.17 -2.91
CA ALA A 72 -13.18 12.31 -2.87
C ALA A 72 -11.76 11.95 -2.45
N THR A 73 -11.58 10.84 -1.72
CA THR A 73 -10.28 10.44 -1.16
C THR A 73 -10.03 8.93 -1.26
N LEU A 74 -8.77 8.59 -1.45
CA LEU A 74 -8.27 7.25 -1.23
C LEU A 74 -7.71 7.16 0.18
N ARG A 75 -8.02 6.07 0.89
CA ARG A 75 -7.60 5.83 2.26
C ARG A 75 -6.79 4.55 2.38
N PHE A 76 -5.78 4.55 3.21
CA PHE A 76 -4.97 3.36 3.53
C PHE A 76 -4.38 3.46 4.94
N ASN A 77 -4.05 2.31 5.53
CA ASN A 77 -3.42 2.27 6.84
C ASN A 77 -1.90 2.37 6.74
N GLY A 78 -1.29 3.32 7.45
CA GLY A 78 0.16 3.49 7.56
C GLY A 78 0.81 2.63 8.65
N TYR A 79 0.14 1.58 9.13
CA TYR A 79 0.59 0.70 10.20
C TYR A 79 0.31 -0.77 9.90
N SER A 80 0.96 -1.66 10.63
CA SER A 80 0.56 -3.06 10.76
C SER A 80 -0.06 -3.31 12.14
N LEU A 81 -0.83 -4.40 12.26
CA LEU A 81 -1.40 -4.84 13.52
C LEU A 81 -0.62 -6.05 14.03
N LEU A 82 -0.01 -5.91 15.21
CA LEU A 82 0.52 -7.04 15.95
C LEU A 82 -0.60 -7.61 16.82
N MET A 83 -1.02 -8.83 16.52
CA MET A 83 -2.00 -9.56 17.32
C MET A 83 -1.29 -10.28 18.46
N LYS A 84 -1.50 -9.86 19.70
CA LYS A 84 -1.09 -10.62 20.88
C LYS A 84 -2.31 -11.35 21.41
N GLY A 85 -2.38 -12.67 21.22
CA GLY A 85 -3.45 -13.53 21.71
C GLY A 85 -2.96 -14.40 22.85
N GLN A 86 -3.47 -14.21 24.06
CA GLN A 86 -3.65 -15.28 25.04
C GLN A 86 -5.15 -15.55 25.17
N LYS A 87 -5.52 -16.82 25.41
CA LYS A 87 -6.92 -17.29 25.48
C LYS A 87 -7.88 -16.25 26.07
N GLY A 88 -8.79 -15.73 25.26
CA GLY A 88 -9.94 -14.93 25.67
C GLY A 88 -9.82 -13.40 25.55
N ARG A 89 -8.66 -12.80 25.26
CA ARG A 89 -8.52 -11.35 25.01
C ARG A 89 -7.49 -11.10 23.90
N SER A 90 -7.96 -10.80 22.72
CA SER A 90 -7.12 -10.35 21.61
C SER A 90 -6.84 -8.86 21.78
N GLN A 91 -5.59 -8.50 22.07
CA GLN A 91 -5.13 -7.13 22.02
C GLN A 91 -4.37 -6.91 20.73
N SER A 92 -4.78 -5.92 19.94
CA SER A 92 -4.05 -5.49 18.75
C SER A 92 -3.22 -4.25 19.06
N LYS A 93 -1.93 -4.26 18.71
CA LYS A 93 -1.05 -3.10 18.81
C LYS A 93 -0.70 -2.62 17.40
N ARG A 94 -0.84 -1.33 17.16
CA ARG A 94 -0.34 -0.69 15.93
C ARG A 94 1.17 -0.61 15.96
N MET A 95 1.81 -1.03 14.88
CA MET A 95 3.26 -0.98 14.69
C MET A 95 3.57 -0.05 13.52
N SER A 96 4.38 0.98 13.80
CA SER A 96 4.90 1.90 12.78
C SER A 96 5.86 1.21 11.81
N TYR A 97 6.04 1.79 10.65
CA TYR A 97 7.05 1.41 9.64
C TYR A 97 8.18 2.44 9.52
N GLU A 98 8.22 3.44 10.38
CA GLU A 98 9.08 4.63 10.26
C GLU A 98 10.56 4.33 10.04
N ASN A 99 11.09 3.27 10.65
CA ASN A 99 12.49 2.86 10.48
C ASN A 99 12.66 1.56 9.70
N ASP A 100 11.57 1.02 9.17
CA ASP A 100 11.57 -0.27 8.51
C ASP A 100 11.57 -0.17 6.98
N VAL A 101 11.00 0.93 6.45
CA VAL A 101 10.81 1.14 5.00
C VAL A 101 11.14 2.58 4.60
N ASP A 102 11.42 2.77 3.32
CA ASP A 102 11.73 4.08 2.75
C ASP A 102 10.49 4.69 2.07
N TYR A 103 9.65 3.82 1.46
CA TYR A 103 8.44 4.22 0.75
C TYR A 103 7.28 3.28 1.04
N PHE A 104 6.08 3.83 0.93
CA PHE A 104 4.84 3.08 0.74
C PHE A 104 4.47 3.10 -0.74
N SER A 105 4.14 1.95 -1.30
CA SER A 105 3.46 1.87 -2.57
C SER A 105 2.03 1.41 -2.36
N VAL A 106 1.08 2.20 -2.85
CA VAL A 106 -0.34 2.04 -2.54
C VAL A 106 -1.12 1.81 -3.83
N TYR A 107 -1.81 0.67 -3.93
CA TYR A 107 -2.68 0.37 -5.05
C TYR A 107 -4.15 0.59 -4.69
N SER A 108 -4.87 1.27 -5.55
CA SER A 108 -6.32 1.42 -5.47
C SER A 108 -7.02 0.60 -6.55
N ARG A 109 -7.85 -0.35 -6.14
CA ARG A 109 -8.68 -1.15 -7.06
C ARG A 109 -9.76 -0.31 -7.75
N ASP A 110 -10.22 0.75 -7.08
CA ASP A 110 -11.27 1.65 -7.58
C ASP A 110 -10.76 2.52 -8.72
N THR A 111 -9.57 3.11 -8.58
CA THR A 111 -8.95 3.95 -9.61
C THR A 111 -8.04 3.16 -10.55
N ARG A 112 -7.65 1.93 -10.18
CA ARG A 112 -6.67 1.07 -10.88
C ARG A 112 -5.30 1.73 -11.04
N LYS A 113 -4.93 2.59 -10.08
CA LYS A 113 -3.67 3.33 -10.07
C LYS A 113 -2.80 2.96 -8.90
N VAL A 114 -1.49 3.14 -9.06
CA VAL A 114 -0.47 2.94 -8.05
C VAL A 114 0.12 4.29 -7.67
N TYR A 115 0.37 4.47 -6.38
CA TYR A 115 0.91 5.70 -5.80
C TYR A 115 2.15 5.36 -4.98
N LEU A 116 3.23 6.13 -5.12
CA LEU A 116 4.48 5.94 -4.38
C LEU A 116 4.71 7.12 -3.43
N LEU A 117 4.69 6.86 -2.13
CA LEU A 117 4.82 7.88 -1.08
C LEU A 117 6.10 7.65 -0.25
N PRO A 118 6.94 8.66 -0.04
CA PRO A 118 8.02 8.55 0.94
C PRO A 118 7.46 8.33 2.35
N ILE A 119 8.15 7.55 3.18
CA ILE A 119 7.71 7.22 4.55
C ILE A 119 7.45 8.48 5.39
N THR A 120 8.19 9.56 5.15
CA THR A 120 8.01 10.86 5.82
C THR A 120 6.63 11.49 5.58
N HIS A 121 5.93 11.07 4.53
CA HIS A 121 4.58 11.52 4.22
C HIS A 121 3.49 10.57 4.75
N VAL A 122 3.87 9.47 5.40
CA VAL A 122 2.93 8.46 5.93
C VAL A 122 2.87 8.55 7.44
N LYS A 123 1.66 8.70 7.98
CA LYS A 123 1.41 8.70 9.43
C LYS A 123 1.11 7.29 9.93
N ASN A 124 1.47 7.00 11.18
CA ASN A 124 1.13 5.73 11.85
C ASN A 124 -0.37 5.64 12.23
N THR A 125 -1.21 6.06 11.31
CA THR A 125 -2.67 6.07 11.40
C THR A 125 -3.26 5.77 10.03
N GLU A 126 -4.56 6.02 9.85
CA GLU A 126 -5.15 6.10 8.52
C GLU A 126 -4.60 7.33 7.78
N ASN A 127 -4.22 7.14 6.53
CA ASN A 127 -3.74 8.17 5.62
C ASN A 127 -4.76 8.39 4.50
N CYS A 128 -4.78 9.61 3.96
CA CYS A 128 -5.68 9.99 2.88
C CYS A 128 -4.91 10.66 1.74
N LEU A 129 -5.22 10.24 0.52
CA LEU A 129 -4.81 10.93 -0.71
C LEU A 129 -6.06 11.51 -1.38
N ARG A 130 -6.05 12.78 -1.69
CA ARG A 130 -7.18 13.47 -2.27
C ARG A 130 -7.20 13.32 -3.78
N LEU A 131 -8.37 12.98 -4.33
CA LEU A 131 -8.59 12.81 -5.78
C LEU A 131 -9.14 14.05 -6.44
N ILE A 132 -9.90 14.86 -5.70
CA ILE A 132 -10.58 16.06 -6.18
C ILE A 132 -10.24 17.29 -5.32
N PRO A 133 -10.31 18.52 -5.84
CA PRO A 133 -10.07 19.74 -5.06
C PRO A 133 -10.95 19.84 -3.81
N THR A 134 -10.46 20.53 -2.79
CA THR A 134 -11.25 20.79 -1.57
C THR A 134 -12.32 21.82 -1.85
N GLY A 135 -13.56 21.56 -1.41
CA GLY A 135 -14.69 22.50 -1.62
C GLY A 135 -14.60 23.80 -0.81
N ASN A 136 -13.70 23.87 0.18
CA ASN A 136 -13.54 25.01 1.10
C ASN A 136 -12.18 25.70 0.99
N ASN A 137 -11.42 25.46 -0.06
CA ASN A 137 -10.06 25.99 -0.30
C ASN A 137 -9.06 25.72 0.84
N GLN A 138 -9.32 24.74 1.69
CA GLN A 138 -8.41 24.33 2.76
C GLN A 138 -7.38 23.36 2.21
N GLU A 139 -6.19 23.85 1.86
CA GLU A 139 -5.09 23.06 1.28
C GLU A 139 -4.02 22.63 2.31
N LYS A 140 -4.09 23.19 3.51
CA LYS A 140 -3.11 22.87 4.55
C LYS A 140 -3.18 21.39 4.93
N ASN A 141 -2.05 20.68 4.81
CA ASN A 141 -1.91 19.24 5.06
C ASN A 141 -2.73 18.32 4.13
N VAL A 142 -3.21 18.83 3.01
CA VAL A 142 -3.81 18.01 1.96
C VAL A 142 -2.71 17.40 1.10
N ARG A 143 -2.82 16.11 0.81
CA ARG A 143 -1.95 15.40 -0.16
C ARG A 143 -2.82 14.98 -1.32
N TYR A 144 -2.49 15.45 -2.50
CA TYR A 144 -3.19 15.07 -3.72
C TYR A 144 -2.61 13.78 -4.28
N ALA A 145 -3.48 12.85 -4.66
CA ALA A 145 -3.09 11.56 -5.21
C ALA A 145 -2.21 11.70 -6.47
N ALA A 146 -2.51 12.70 -7.30
CA ALA A 146 -1.77 12.99 -8.53
C ALA A 146 -0.27 13.31 -8.30
N GLU A 147 0.11 13.78 -7.11
CA GLU A 147 1.52 14.07 -6.77
C GLU A 147 2.35 12.80 -6.53
N TYR A 148 1.70 11.66 -6.31
CA TYR A 148 2.31 10.38 -5.97
C TYR A 148 2.04 9.28 -7.01
N GLU A 149 1.28 9.58 -8.05
CA GLU A 149 0.91 8.61 -9.08
C GLU A 149 2.16 8.17 -9.89
N LEU A 150 2.30 6.85 -10.04
CA LEU A 150 3.35 6.20 -10.82
C LEU A 150 3.02 6.15 -12.31
#